data_8192f7ed7efe82565a22d0e2a8ffe3ef
#
_entry.id   8192f7ed7efe82565a22d0e2a8ffe3ef
#
_cell.length_a   1.000
_cell.length_b   1.000
_cell.length_c   1.000
_cell.angle_alpha   90.00
_cell.angle_beta   90.00
_cell.angle_gamma   90.00
#
_symmetry.space_group_name_H-M   'P 1'
#
loop_
_entity.id
_entity.type
_entity.pdbx_description
1 polymer ?
#
loop_
_entity_poly.entity_id
_entity_poly.type
_entity_poly.pdbx_seq_one_letter_code
_entity_poly.pdbx_strand_id
1 'polypeptide(L)'
;MNIKLNEIDNSLFLETTKMITKLMNYHRKLNNAPKEYWQTDEQSRATLNEWIEQGSVYNIFLDDIYVGFFYIRLGGQNVAWLEDLFILEEHRNKGIGKLAIQKLDELMIARGVVSMFVDVIPRNTSAIKLYKECGFDHLNIIQLRKNYDHRLNKKDNMKILGFNLKKY
;
A
#
# COMPACT_ATOMS: atom_id res chain seq x y z
N MET A 1 8.26 18.31 -11.84
CA MET A 1 7.31 17.42 -11.14
C MET A 1 7.16 17.89 -9.71
N ASN A 2 6.02 18.46 -9.38
CA ASN A 2 5.70 18.91 -8.03
C ASN A 2 4.67 17.97 -7.41
N ILE A 3 5.03 17.30 -6.31
CA ILE A 3 4.11 16.43 -5.56
C ILE A 3 3.53 17.20 -4.40
N LYS A 4 2.20 17.19 -4.30
CA LYS A 4 1.45 17.71 -3.15
C LYS A 4 0.66 16.57 -2.51
N LEU A 5 0.54 16.62 -1.19
CA LEU A 5 -0.25 15.69 -0.38
C LEU A 5 -1.37 16.48 0.29
N ASN A 6 -2.60 16.10 0.03
CA ASN A 6 -3.76 16.66 0.70
C ASN A 6 -4.49 15.54 1.44
N GLU A 7 -4.80 15.75 2.71
CA GLU A 7 -5.68 14.84 3.42
C GLU A 7 -7.03 14.76 2.70
N ILE A 8 -7.61 13.55 2.65
CA ILE A 8 -8.82 13.31 1.88
C ILE A 8 -9.98 14.19 2.36
N ASP A 9 -10.72 14.72 1.42
CA ASP A 9 -12.00 15.37 1.64
C ASP A 9 -13.13 14.70 0.83
N ASN A 10 -14.35 15.20 1.00
CA ASN A 10 -15.51 14.64 0.32
C ASN A 10 -15.47 14.75 -1.21
N SER A 11 -14.68 15.69 -1.76
CA SER A 11 -14.64 15.95 -3.21
C SER A 11 -14.01 14.80 -3.99
N LEU A 12 -13.05 14.08 -3.38
CA LEU A 12 -12.33 12.96 -4.01
C LEU A 12 -12.69 11.59 -3.42
N PHE A 13 -13.69 11.53 -2.56
CA PHE A 13 -14.09 10.30 -1.88
C PHE A 13 -14.44 9.17 -2.88
N LEU A 14 -15.22 9.48 -3.91
CA LEU A 14 -15.63 8.49 -4.92
C LEU A 14 -14.46 8.01 -5.77
N GLU A 15 -13.60 8.93 -6.22
CA GLU A 15 -12.40 8.62 -7.01
C GLU A 15 -11.42 7.76 -6.21
N THR A 16 -11.19 8.11 -4.95
CA THR A 16 -10.34 7.33 -4.04
C THR A 16 -10.91 5.94 -3.80
N THR A 17 -12.23 5.82 -3.60
CA THR A 17 -12.91 4.51 -3.50
C THR A 17 -12.59 3.62 -4.70
N LYS A 18 -12.73 4.16 -5.92
CA LYS A 18 -12.42 3.39 -7.15
C LYS A 18 -10.93 3.01 -7.25
N MET A 19 -10.04 3.87 -6.76
CA MET A 19 -8.61 3.54 -6.71
C MET A 19 -8.33 2.44 -5.70
N ILE A 20 -9.01 2.40 -4.55
CA ILE A 20 -8.92 1.31 -3.56
C ILE A 20 -9.36 0.00 -4.20
N THR A 21 -10.47 -0.02 -4.93
CA THR A 21 -10.92 -1.22 -5.66
C THR A 21 -9.84 -1.72 -6.62
N LYS A 22 -9.22 -0.82 -7.39
CA LYS A 22 -8.12 -1.18 -8.30
C LYS A 22 -6.91 -1.75 -7.56
N LEU A 23 -6.50 -1.14 -6.45
CA LEU A 23 -5.38 -1.59 -5.62
C LEU A 23 -5.64 -2.98 -5.05
N MET A 24 -6.78 -3.18 -4.41
CA MET A 24 -7.13 -4.45 -3.77
C MET A 24 -7.23 -5.59 -4.81
N ASN A 25 -7.80 -5.30 -5.97
CA ASN A 25 -7.90 -6.29 -7.04
C ASN A 25 -6.57 -6.53 -7.75
N TYR A 26 -5.68 -5.55 -7.81
CA TYR A 26 -4.31 -5.77 -8.24
C TYR A 26 -3.58 -6.77 -7.33
N HIS A 27 -3.70 -6.64 -6.00
CA HIS A 27 -3.14 -7.60 -5.05
C HIS A 27 -3.72 -9.00 -5.22
N ARG A 28 -5.03 -9.12 -5.45
CA ARG A 28 -5.69 -10.42 -5.70
C ARG A 28 -5.22 -11.05 -7.01
N LYS A 29 -5.03 -10.23 -8.05
CA LYS A 29 -4.46 -10.67 -9.33
C LYS A 29 -3.03 -11.18 -9.18
N LEU A 30 -2.16 -10.46 -8.46
CA LEU A 30 -0.78 -10.90 -8.17
C LEU A 30 -0.75 -12.27 -7.49
N ASN A 31 -1.71 -12.52 -6.61
CA ASN A 31 -1.83 -13.75 -5.86
C ASN A 31 -2.67 -14.81 -6.57
N ASN A 32 -3.10 -14.60 -7.81
CA ASN A 32 -4.00 -15.50 -8.55
C ASN A 32 -5.19 -15.95 -7.70
N ALA A 33 -5.80 -15.00 -6.97
CA ALA A 33 -6.98 -15.27 -6.16
C ALA A 33 -8.21 -15.46 -7.06
N PRO A 34 -9.12 -16.40 -6.73
CA PRO A 34 -10.39 -16.55 -7.43
C PRO A 34 -11.18 -15.24 -7.44
N LYS A 35 -11.96 -14.99 -8.51
CA LYS A 35 -12.68 -13.72 -8.68
C LYS A 35 -13.72 -13.46 -7.60
N GLU A 36 -14.28 -14.48 -6.98
CA GLU A 36 -15.19 -14.35 -5.84
C GLU A 36 -14.58 -13.66 -4.62
N TYR A 37 -13.25 -13.59 -4.53
CA TYR A 37 -12.53 -12.84 -3.50
C TYR A 37 -12.20 -11.40 -3.92
N TRP A 38 -12.57 -11.00 -5.15
CA TRP A 38 -12.29 -9.65 -5.62
C TRP A 38 -13.21 -8.65 -4.96
N GLN A 39 -12.66 -7.47 -4.69
CA GLN A 39 -13.35 -6.40 -3.98
C GLN A 39 -14.24 -5.60 -4.93
N THR A 40 -15.44 -5.25 -4.47
CA THR A 40 -16.36 -4.34 -5.15
C THR A 40 -16.13 -2.89 -4.71
N ASP A 41 -16.69 -1.93 -5.45
CA ASP A 41 -16.63 -0.51 -5.06
C ASP A 41 -17.38 -0.26 -3.74
N GLU A 42 -18.47 -0.99 -3.47
CA GLU A 42 -19.18 -0.89 -2.20
C GLU A 42 -18.32 -1.33 -1.02
N GLN A 43 -17.62 -2.46 -1.15
CA GLN A 43 -16.66 -2.92 -0.15
C GLN A 43 -15.50 -1.94 0.02
N SER A 44 -15.02 -1.35 -1.07
CA SER A 44 -13.93 -0.34 -1.03
C SER A 44 -14.40 0.95 -0.37
N ARG A 45 -15.67 1.31 -0.53
CA ARG A 45 -16.28 2.45 0.18
C ARG A 45 -16.31 2.22 1.69
N ALA A 46 -16.68 1.02 2.12
CA ALA A 46 -16.64 0.64 3.54
C ALA A 46 -15.19 0.68 4.06
N THR A 47 -14.23 0.14 3.29
CA THR A 47 -12.80 0.20 3.60
C THR A 47 -12.32 1.64 3.77
N LEU A 48 -12.68 2.56 2.86
CA LEU A 48 -12.26 3.96 2.95
C LEU A 48 -12.81 4.65 4.20
N ASN A 49 -14.08 4.40 4.55
CA ASN A 49 -14.66 4.93 5.79
C ASN A 49 -13.89 4.44 7.02
N GLU A 50 -13.58 3.15 7.08
CA GLU A 50 -12.78 2.56 8.16
C GLU A 50 -11.38 3.18 8.25
N TRP A 51 -10.72 3.39 7.11
CA TRP A 51 -9.40 4.01 7.07
C TRP A 51 -9.39 5.45 7.58
N ILE A 52 -10.43 6.24 7.25
CA ILE A 52 -10.59 7.61 7.74
C ILE A 52 -10.80 7.63 9.26
N GLU A 53 -11.49 6.62 9.81
CA GLU A 53 -11.71 6.50 11.27
C GLU A 53 -10.45 6.05 12.02
N GLN A 54 -9.61 5.21 11.40
CA GLN A 54 -8.47 4.57 12.06
C GLN A 54 -7.11 5.24 11.78
N GLY A 55 -7.05 6.12 10.78
CA GLY A 55 -5.80 6.76 10.38
C GLY A 55 -6.01 7.97 9.49
N SER A 56 -5.07 8.22 8.60
CA SER A 56 -5.13 9.33 7.65
C SER A 56 -4.95 8.84 6.22
N VAL A 57 -5.84 9.24 5.35
CA VAL A 57 -5.74 9.01 3.90
C VAL A 57 -5.30 10.31 3.23
N TYR A 58 -4.21 10.27 2.48
CA TYR A 58 -3.68 11.40 1.72
C TYR A 58 -3.83 11.16 0.24
N ASN A 59 -4.42 12.11 -0.44
CA ASN A 59 -4.47 12.16 -1.89
C ASN A 59 -3.15 12.73 -2.42
N ILE A 60 -2.61 12.09 -3.46
CA ILE A 60 -1.34 12.45 -4.11
C ILE A 60 -1.65 13.20 -5.39
N PHE A 61 -1.13 14.41 -5.50
CA PHE A 61 -1.25 15.24 -6.69
C PHE A 61 0.12 15.42 -7.34
N LEU A 62 0.16 15.31 -8.66
CA LEU A 62 1.28 15.69 -9.51
C LEU A 62 0.87 16.91 -10.32
N ASP A 63 1.53 18.06 -10.07
CA ASP A 63 1.23 19.33 -10.78
C ASP A 63 -0.30 19.59 -10.83
N ASP A 64 -0.98 19.45 -9.67
CA ASP A 64 -2.42 19.61 -9.44
C ASP A 64 -3.34 18.52 -10.05
N ILE A 65 -2.77 17.48 -10.68
CA ILE A 65 -3.53 16.30 -11.16
C ILE A 65 -3.57 15.23 -10.07
N TYR A 66 -4.75 14.73 -9.71
CA TYR A 66 -4.91 13.64 -8.77
C TYR A 66 -4.41 12.33 -9.39
N VAL A 67 -3.34 11.75 -8.82
CA VAL A 67 -2.63 10.60 -9.39
C VAL A 67 -2.58 9.37 -8.50
N GLY A 68 -3.01 9.47 -7.25
CA GLY A 68 -2.95 8.34 -6.32
C GLY A 68 -3.26 8.73 -4.88
N PHE A 69 -3.10 7.78 -3.99
CA PHE A 69 -3.30 8.01 -2.55
C PHE A 69 -2.34 7.15 -1.73
N PHE A 70 -2.18 7.47 -0.44
CA PHE A 70 -1.75 6.53 0.57
C PHE A 70 -2.59 6.60 1.83
N TYR A 71 -2.59 5.47 2.54
CA TYR A 71 -3.20 5.31 3.85
C TYR A 71 -2.12 5.08 4.90
N ILE A 72 -2.16 5.88 5.96
CA ILE A 72 -1.19 5.89 7.05
C ILE A 72 -1.91 5.67 8.37
N ARG A 73 -1.35 4.78 9.20
CA ARG A 73 -1.73 4.69 10.61
C ARG A 73 -0.57 5.12 11.50
N LEU A 74 -0.88 5.87 12.55
CA LEU A 74 0.05 6.20 13.62
C LEU A 74 -0.19 5.26 14.80
N GLY A 75 0.87 4.81 15.44
CA GLY A 75 0.83 3.97 16.63
C GLY A 75 1.51 4.62 17.83
N GLY A 76 1.46 3.94 18.96
CA GLY A 76 2.22 4.34 20.16
C GLY A 76 3.73 4.36 19.88
N GLN A 77 4.50 5.07 20.74
CA GLN A 77 5.95 5.19 20.63
C GLN A 77 6.44 5.89 19.34
N ASN A 78 5.63 6.78 18.78
CA ASN A 78 5.97 7.58 17.61
C ASN A 78 6.34 6.71 16.37
N VAL A 79 5.59 5.67 16.10
CA VAL A 79 5.75 4.85 14.91
C VAL A 79 4.59 5.03 13.94
N ALA A 80 4.83 4.78 12.66
CA ALA A 80 3.83 4.86 11.60
C ALA A 80 3.82 3.58 10.76
N TRP A 81 2.69 3.28 10.14
CA TRP A 81 2.55 2.26 9.10
C TRP A 81 2.07 2.92 7.81
N LEU A 82 2.84 2.77 6.74
CA LEU A 82 2.36 2.98 5.39
C LEU A 82 1.60 1.72 4.98
N GLU A 83 0.29 1.71 5.25
CA GLU A 83 -0.56 0.55 5.04
C GLU A 83 -0.81 0.29 3.55
N ASP A 84 -1.12 1.35 2.81
CA ASP A 84 -1.37 1.26 1.38
C ASP A 84 -0.80 2.47 0.64
N LEU A 85 -0.25 2.23 -0.55
CA LEU A 85 0.17 3.22 -1.52
C LEU A 85 -0.31 2.80 -2.91
N PHE A 86 -1.03 3.68 -3.57
CA PHE A 86 -1.48 3.47 -4.93
C PHE A 86 -1.19 4.67 -5.82
N ILE A 87 -0.60 4.41 -6.98
CA ILE A 87 -0.44 5.38 -8.07
C ILE A 87 -1.19 4.82 -9.28
N LEU A 88 -1.97 5.65 -9.96
CA LEU A 88 -2.65 5.31 -11.20
C LEU A 88 -1.66 4.74 -12.23
N GLU A 89 -2.08 3.73 -12.97
CA GLU A 89 -1.22 2.95 -13.86
C GLU A 89 -0.49 3.83 -14.89
N GLU A 90 -1.19 4.79 -15.47
CA GLU A 90 -0.66 5.75 -16.44
C GLU A 90 0.41 6.70 -15.88
N HIS A 91 0.51 6.77 -14.55
CA HIS A 91 1.50 7.59 -13.85
C HIS A 91 2.65 6.78 -13.22
N ARG A 92 2.62 5.44 -13.34
CA ARG A 92 3.68 4.58 -12.78
C ARG A 92 4.97 4.66 -13.60
N ASN A 93 6.06 4.15 -13.01
CA ASN A 93 7.39 4.08 -13.62
C ASN A 93 7.98 5.46 -14.05
N LYS A 94 7.45 6.55 -13.49
CA LYS A 94 7.90 7.93 -13.72
C LYS A 94 8.52 8.56 -12.46
N GLY A 95 8.84 7.77 -11.44
CA GLY A 95 9.41 8.26 -10.19
C GLY A 95 8.41 8.86 -9.20
N ILE A 96 7.12 8.94 -9.56
CA ILE A 96 6.08 9.60 -8.73
C ILE A 96 5.91 8.94 -7.38
N GLY A 97 5.91 7.60 -7.30
CA GLY A 97 5.82 6.88 -6.03
C GLY A 97 6.97 7.21 -5.08
N LYS A 98 8.19 7.34 -5.61
CA LYS A 98 9.36 7.75 -4.83
C LYS A 98 9.23 9.18 -4.30
N LEU A 99 8.82 10.12 -5.15
CA LEU A 99 8.60 11.50 -4.75
C LEU A 99 7.46 11.63 -3.71
N ALA A 100 6.39 10.82 -3.85
CA ALA A 100 5.31 10.79 -2.89
C ALA A 100 5.78 10.28 -1.51
N ILE A 101 6.61 9.21 -1.47
CA ILE A 101 7.20 8.71 -0.22
C ILE A 101 8.14 9.77 0.39
N GLN A 102 8.95 10.46 -0.39
CA GLN A 102 9.80 11.54 0.12
C GLN A 102 8.96 12.66 0.79
N LYS A 103 7.82 13.02 0.19
CA LYS A 103 6.90 13.97 0.82
C LYS A 103 6.24 13.41 2.09
N LEU A 104 5.96 12.13 2.11
CA LEU A 104 5.49 11.45 3.31
C LEU A 104 6.57 11.46 4.42
N ASP A 105 7.83 11.21 4.08
CA ASP A 105 8.95 11.26 5.03
C ASP A 105 9.06 12.64 5.68
N GLU A 106 8.98 13.73 4.89
CA GLU A 106 8.96 15.10 5.41
C GLU A 106 7.82 15.28 6.44
N LEU A 107 6.61 14.79 6.13
CA LEU A 107 5.46 14.85 7.01
C LEU A 107 5.64 14.03 8.29
N MET A 108 6.17 12.81 8.18
CA MET A 108 6.39 11.91 9.32
C MET A 108 7.48 12.44 10.25
N ILE A 109 8.56 12.97 9.71
CA ILE A 109 9.65 13.63 10.48
C ILE A 109 9.08 14.84 11.24
N ALA A 110 8.28 15.68 10.59
CA ALA A 110 7.65 16.84 11.23
C ALA A 110 6.70 16.46 12.37
N ARG A 111 6.11 15.25 12.32
CA ARG A 111 5.27 14.67 13.38
C ARG A 111 6.04 13.93 14.47
N GLY A 112 7.37 13.90 14.38
CA GLY A 112 8.23 13.21 15.35
C GLY A 112 8.19 11.68 15.24
N VAL A 113 7.77 11.13 14.09
CA VAL A 113 7.80 9.69 13.84
C VAL A 113 9.26 9.22 13.79
N VAL A 114 9.58 8.17 14.53
CA VAL A 114 10.94 7.62 14.64
C VAL A 114 11.16 6.38 13.77
N SER A 115 10.08 5.70 13.38
CA SER A 115 10.12 4.54 12.48
C SER A 115 8.83 4.43 11.70
N MET A 116 8.95 4.06 10.41
CA MET A 116 7.81 3.77 9.56
C MET A 116 7.94 2.36 9.00
N PHE A 117 6.84 1.61 9.04
CA PHE A 117 6.74 0.23 8.57
C PHE A 117 5.90 0.19 7.29
N VAL A 118 6.14 -0.81 6.47
CA VAL A 118 5.31 -1.15 5.30
C VAL A 118 5.22 -2.65 5.14
N ASP A 119 4.02 -3.16 4.90
CA ASP A 119 3.78 -4.55 4.54
C ASP A 119 3.70 -4.69 3.02
N VAL A 120 4.40 -5.65 2.47
CA VAL A 120 4.43 -5.85 1.02
C VAL A 120 4.30 -7.32 0.65
N ILE A 121 3.44 -7.60 -0.34
CA ILE A 121 3.24 -8.94 -0.87
C ILE A 121 4.53 -9.40 -1.55
N PRO A 122 5.07 -10.61 -1.26
CA PRO A 122 6.33 -11.10 -1.84
C PRO A 122 6.33 -11.15 -3.39
N ARG A 123 5.16 -11.19 -4.04
CA ARG A 123 5.01 -11.14 -5.50
C ARG A 123 5.06 -9.73 -6.08
N ASN A 124 4.87 -8.71 -5.24
CA ASN A 124 4.93 -7.32 -5.67
C ASN A 124 6.38 -6.79 -5.66
N THR A 125 7.20 -7.36 -6.53
CA THR A 125 8.64 -7.04 -6.58
C THR A 125 8.91 -5.58 -6.94
N SER A 126 8.01 -4.94 -7.69
CA SER A 126 8.11 -3.51 -8.03
C SER A 126 7.92 -2.62 -6.79
N ALA A 127 6.97 -2.97 -5.91
CA ALA A 127 6.79 -2.25 -4.64
C ALA A 127 7.98 -2.49 -3.69
N ILE A 128 8.47 -3.74 -3.58
CA ILE A 128 9.66 -4.06 -2.78
C ILE A 128 10.86 -3.21 -3.24
N LYS A 129 11.08 -3.12 -4.56
CA LYS A 129 12.15 -2.30 -5.13
C LYS A 129 11.97 -0.82 -4.75
N LEU A 130 10.76 -0.28 -4.93
CA LEU A 130 10.43 1.10 -4.59
C LEU A 130 10.73 1.39 -3.11
N TYR A 131 10.20 0.56 -2.20
CA TYR A 131 10.39 0.77 -0.77
C TYR A 131 11.86 0.66 -0.36
N LYS A 132 12.59 -0.29 -0.91
CA LYS A 132 14.04 -0.39 -0.67
C LYS A 132 14.80 0.86 -1.14
N GLU A 133 14.46 1.41 -2.31
CA GLU A 133 15.04 2.66 -2.83
C GLU A 133 14.65 3.90 -2.00
N CYS A 134 13.60 3.79 -1.18
CA CYS A 134 13.14 4.82 -0.25
C CYS A 134 13.60 4.59 1.20
N GLY A 135 14.51 3.65 1.45
CA GLY A 135 15.11 3.45 2.77
C GLY A 135 14.44 2.42 3.67
N PHE A 136 13.42 1.69 3.19
CA PHE A 136 12.86 0.53 3.91
C PHE A 136 13.77 -0.69 3.72
N ASP A 137 14.90 -0.73 4.40
CA ASP A 137 15.97 -1.72 4.21
C ASP A 137 16.11 -2.72 5.38
N HIS A 138 15.32 -2.58 6.44
CA HIS A 138 15.28 -3.46 7.58
C HIS A 138 14.10 -4.42 7.51
N LEU A 139 14.37 -5.73 7.55
CA LEU A 139 13.32 -6.75 7.68
C LEU A 139 12.86 -6.82 9.14
N ASN A 140 11.64 -6.39 9.40
CA ASN A 140 11.10 -6.30 10.76
C ASN A 140 10.29 -7.53 11.18
N ILE A 141 9.34 -7.96 10.35
CA ILE A 141 8.41 -9.07 10.64
C ILE A 141 8.34 -10.01 9.44
N ILE A 142 8.16 -11.31 9.72
CA ILE A 142 7.80 -12.32 8.73
C ILE A 142 6.38 -12.79 9.06
N GLN A 143 5.43 -12.54 8.17
CA GLN A 143 4.07 -13.03 8.29
C GLN A 143 3.92 -14.36 7.58
N LEU A 144 3.50 -15.40 8.30
CA LEU A 144 3.20 -16.70 7.73
C LEU A 144 1.71 -16.90 7.58
N ARG A 145 1.30 -17.57 6.48
CA ARG A 145 -0.09 -17.81 6.16
C ARG A 145 -0.39 -19.31 6.05
N LYS A 146 -1.51 -19.74 6.64
CA LYS A 146 -2.10 -21.04 6.45
C LYS A 146 -3.43 -20.90 5.71
N ASN A 147 -3.57 -21.60 4.57
CA ASN A 147 -4.82 -21.59 3.82
C ASN A 147 -5.70 -22.76 4.25
N TYR A 148 -6.97 -22.51 4.50
CA TYR A 148 -8.00 -23.53 4.71
C TYR A 148 -8.78 -23.78 3.40
N ASP A 149 -8.85 -22.82 2.50
CA ASP A 149 -9.31 -23.01 1.12
C ASP A 149 -8.11 -23.43 0.25
N HIS A 150 -8.11 -24.67 -0.21
CA HIS A 150 -7.01 -25.24 -0.99
C HIS A 150 -6.79 -24.55 -2.34
N ARG A 151 -7.79 -23.86 -2.88
CA ARG A 151 -7.67 -23.05 -4.11
C ARG A 151 -6.70 -21.88 -3.97
N LEU A 152 -6.46 -21.42 -2.74
CA LEU A 152 -5.50 -20.37 -2.42
C LEU A 152 -4.06 -20.86 -2.30
N ASN A 153 -3.82 -22.17 -2.34
CA ASN A 153 -2.48 -22.72 -2.23
C ASN A 153 -1.61 -22.34 -3.43
N LYS A 154 -0.36 -22.03 -3.14
CA LYS A 154 0.65 -21.68 -4.15
C LYS A 154 1.62 -22.82 -4.38
N LYS A 155 2.15 -22.93 -5.61
CA LYS A 155 3.14 -23.94 -5.99
C LYS A 155 4.57 -23.41 -5.88
N ASP A 156 4.76 -22.11 -6.14
CA ASP A 156 6.08 -21.47 -6.16
C ASP A 156 6.71 -21.48 -4.77
N ASN A 157 7.99 -21.79 -4.72
CA ASN A 157 8.78 -21.79 -3.49
C ASN A 157 9.60 -20.50 -3.38
N MET A 158 9.87 -20.09 -2.15
CA MET A 158 10.90 -19.12 -1.79
C MET A 158 11.69 -19.62 -0.59
N LYS A 159 12.96 -19.29 -0.54
CA LYS A 159 13.82 -19.59 0.61
C LYS A 159 14.03 -18.31 1.41
N ILE A 160 13.75 -18.36 2.71
CA ILE A 160 13.98 -17.24 3.62
C ILE A 160 14.51 -17.81 4.95
N LEU A 161 15.59 -17.26 5.48
CA LEU A 161 16.26 -17.70 6.73
C LEU A 161 16.52 -19.22 6.77
N GLY A 162 16.81 -19.84 5.61
CA GLY A 162 17.04 -21.28 5.51
C GLY A 162 15.79 -22.14 5.33
N PHE A 163 14.58 -21.61 5.52
CA PHE A 163 13.31 -22.33 5.37
C PHE A 163 12.77 -22.22 3.95
N ASN A 164 12.21 -23.33 3.45
CA ASN A 164 11.47 -23.34 2.18
C ASN A 164 9.98 -23.06 2.47
N LEU A 165 9.48 -21.94 1.98
CA LEU A 165 8.09 -21.52 2.13
C LEU A 165 7.41 -21.41 0.76
N LYS A 166 6.09 -21.47 0.72
CA LYS A 166 5.33 -21.15 -0.48
C LYS A 166 5.24 -19.64 -0.64
N LYS A 167 5.60 -19.13 -1.82
CA LYS A 167 5.50 -17.72 -2.13
C LYS A 167 4.02 -17.35 -2.38
N TYR A 168 3.42 -16.60 -1.47
CA TYR A 168 2.04 -16.15 -1.59
C TYR A 168 1.94 -14.81 -2.31
#